data_b150caffb0681ffaf0ea8a43f68710e0
#
_entry.id   b150caffb0681ffaf0ea8a43f68710e0
#
_cell.length_a   1.000
_cell.length_b   1.000
_cell.length_c   1.000
_cell.angle_alpha   90.00
_cell.angle_beta   90.00
_cell.angle_gamma   90.00
#
_symmetry.space_group_name_H-M   'P 1'
#
loop_
_entity.id
_entity.type
_entity.pdbx_description
1 polymer ?
#
loop_
_entity_poly.entity_id
_entity_poly.type
_entity_poly.pdbx_seq_one_letter_code
_entity_poly.pdbx_strand_id
1 'polypeptide(L)'
;MTIHDLAEYEILDEHRVEDVQSDGFILRHKKSGARIAVLSNNDDNKVFYIGFRTPPEDETGVPHIIEHTTLCGSKKFPVKDPFIELAKGSLNTFLNAMTYPDKTVYPVASCNDQDFKNLMDVYLDAVFNPNITKYEEIFKQEGWHYELTGKDDELKINGVVYNEMKGAYSSPDEVLSSQIYRSLFPDNTYSKDSGGNPEYIPKLTYEAYLDFYHKYYHPSNSYIYLYGDMDVVERLEWLDKEYLSLYDYKKVNSEINKQPAFDEIKNVEAQYSITMDDSQENKTYLSYNRVVGDTLDEMLYQAFDVLDYALVSSPGAPVKQALIDAGIGDDVYLSLIHISE
;
A
#
# COMPACT_ATOMS: atom_id res chain seq x y z
N MET A 1 -16.75 3.02 -31.52
CA MET A 1 -16.65 1.82 -30.69
C MET A 1 -16.89 2.23 -29.26
N THR A 2 -17.59 1.44 -28.48
CA THR A 2 -17.90 1.71 -27.06
C THR A 2 -17.29 0.59 -26.21
N ILE A 3 -17.29 0.74 -24.89
CA ILE A 3 -16.80 -0.32 -23.97
C ILE A 3 -17.58 -1.64 -24.18
N HIS A 4 -18.85 -1.57 -24.55
CA HIS A 4 -19.69 -2.75 -24.83
C HIS A 4 -19.24 -3.56 -26.05
N ASP A 5 -18.45 -2.97 -26.96
CA ASP A 5 -17.94 -3.64 -28.16
C ASP A 5 -16.64 -4.41 -27.90
N LEU A 6 -16.03 -4.27 -26.71
CA LEU A 6 -14.79 -4.91 -26.32
C LEU A 6 -15.02 -6.37 -25.87
N ALA A 7 -14.77 -7.32 -26.76
CA ALA A 7 -15.04 -8.73 -26.52
C ALA A 7 -14.18 -9.34 -25.38
N GLU A 8 -13.02 -8.78 -25.10
CA GLU A 8 -12.04 -9.21 -24.12
C GLU A 8 -12.46 -8.92 -22.67
N TYR A 9 -13.41 -8.00 -22.50
CA TYR A 9 -13.91 -7.57 -21.20
C TYR A 9 -15.34 -8.03 -20.94
N GLU A 10 -15.64 -8.29 -19.69
CA GLU A 10 -16.98 -8.48 -19.14
C GLU A 10 -17.33 -7.26 -18.30
N ILE A 11 -18.46 -6.63 -18.58
CA ILE A 11 -18.99 -5.54 -17.76
C ILE A 11 -19.72 -6.17 -16.58
N LEU A 12 -19.25 -5.92 -15.37
CA LEU A 12 -19.84 -6.43 -14.14
C LEU A 12 -20.85 -5.45 -13.56
N ASP A 13 -20.57 -4.15 -13.73
CA ASP A 13 -21.45 -3.07 -13.28
C ASP A 13 -21.23 -1.83 -14.17
N GLU A 14 -22.30 -1.04 -14.35
CA GLU A 14 -22.32 0.20 -15.11
C GLU A 14 -23.36 1.14 -14.54
N HIS A 15 -22.93 2.33 -14.10
CA HIS A 15 -23.85 3.36 -13.64
C HIS A 15 -23.22 4.75 -13.68
N ARG A 16 -24.07 5.79 -13.68
CA ARG A 16 -23.62 7.18 -13.51
C ARG A 16 -23.32 7.45 -12.05
N VAL A 17 -22.10 7.94 -11.75
CA VAL A 17 -21.67 8.38 -10.42
C VAL A 17 -21.77 9.90 -10.36
N GLU A 18 -22.90 10.40 -9.82
CA GLU A 18 -23.24 11.82 -9.86
C GLU A 18 -22.27 12.68 -9.03
N ASP A 19 -21.79 12.19 -7.90
CA ASP A 19 -20.90 12.93 -6.99
C ASP A 19 -19.60 13.35 -7.65
N VAL A 20 -19.09 12.54 -8.58
CA VAL A 20 -17.88 12.81 -9.37
C VAL A 20 -18.18 13.02 -10.86
N GLN A 21 -19.45 13.17 -11.20
CA GLN A 21 -19.95 13.44 -12.57
C GLN A 21 -19.32 12.51 -13.62
N SER A 22 -19.17 11.23 -13.30
CA SER A 22 -18.50 10.24 -14.12
C SER A 22 -19.43 9.14 -14.59
N ASP A 23 -19.19 8.61 -15.79
CA ASP A 23 -19.74 7.33 -16.22
C ASP A 23 -18.84 6.24 -15.65
N GLY A 24 -19.40 5.43 -14.74
CA GLY A 24 -18.69 4.40 -14.00
C GLY A 24 -18.87 3.02 -14.62
N PHE A 25 -17.78 2.26 -14.71
CA PHE A 25 -17.78 0.86 -15.15
C PHE A 25 -16.90 0.01 -14.25
N ILE A 26 -17.40 -1.16 -13.88
CA ILE A 26 -16.58 -2.22 -13.27
C ILE A 26 -16.45 -3.34 -14.30
N LEU A 27 -15.22 -3.62 -14.68
CA LEU A 27 -14.90 -4.59 -15.73
C LEU A 27 -14.06 -5.72 -15.17
N ARG A 28 -14.16 -6.88 -15.84
CA ARG A 28 -13.24 -7.99 -15.64
C ARG A 28 -12.65 -8.41 -16.99
N HIS A 29 -11.33 -8.45 -17.10
CA HIS A 29 -10.65 -9.00 -18.26
C HIS A 29 -10.81 -10.53 -18.28
N LYS A 30 -11.46 -11.08 -19.32
CA LYS A 30 -11.91 -12.48 -19.36
C LYS A 30 -10.75 -13.48 -19.28
N LYS A 31 -9.65 -13.23 -19.98
CA LYS A 31 -8.52 -14.15 -20.02
C LYS A 31 -7.71 -14.15 -18.73
N SER A 32 -7.28 -12.98 -18.28
CA SER A 32 -6.38 -12.85 -17.12
C SER A 32 -7.09 -12.76 -15.77
N GLY A 33 -8.38 -12.37 -15.77
CA GLY A 33 -9.15 -12.14 -14.55
C GLY A 33 -8.87 -10.80 -13.85
N ALA A 34 -8.09 -9.91 -14.47
CA ALA A 34 -7.85 -8.56 -13.92
C ALA A 34 -9.16 -7.80 -13.75
N ARG A 35 -9.27 -7.05 -12.65
CA ARG A 35 -10.43 -6.19 -12.33
C ARG A 35 -10.09 -4.76 -12.66
N ILE A 36 -10.97 -4.07 -13.37
CA ILE A 36 -10.76 -2.69 -13.80
C ILE A 36 -11.97 -1.85 -13.38
N ALA A 37 -11.72 -0.76 -12.69
CA ALA A 37 -12.71 0.28 -12.44
C ALA A 37 -12.40 1.48 -13.34
N VAL A 38 -13.42 2.00 -14.01
CA VAL A 38 -13.31 3.18 -14.89
C VAL A 38 -14.28 4.23 -14.41
N LEU A 39 -13.79 5.47 -14.25
CA LEU A 39 -14.62 6.66 -14.06
C LEU A 39 -14.29 7.64 -15.21
N SER A 40 -15.10 7.59 -16.26
CA SER A 40 -14.96 8.46 -17.44
C SER A 40 -15.67 9.79 -17.24
N ASN A 41 -14.95 10.88 -17.38
CA ASN A 41 -15.46 12.25 -17.19
C ASN A 41 -14.65 13.28 -17.99
N ASN A 42 -14.82 14.57 -17.71
CA ASN A 42 -14.15 15.66 -18.43
C ASN A 42 -12.96 16.26 -17.65
N ASP A 43 -12.45 15.60 -16.64
CA ASP A 43 -11.27 16.02 -15.90
C ASP A 43 -10.02 15.71 -16.72
N ASP A 44 -9.22 16.73 -17.04
CA ASP A 44 -8.01 16.59 -17.83
C ASP A 44 -6.85 15.93 -17.06
N ASN A 45 -6.93 15.89 -15.72
CA ASN A 45 -5.97 15.19 -14.87
C ASN A 45 -6.29 13.69 -14.80
N LYS A 46 -5.81 12.97 -15.80
CA LYS A 46 -6.01 11.53 -15.94
C LYS A 46 -5.26 10.77 -14.87
N VAL A 47 -5.91 9.77 -14.27
CA VAL A 47 -5.31 8.90 -13.24
C VAL A 47 -5.32 7.46 -13.72
N PHE A 48 -4.17 6.82 -13.58
CA PHE A 48 -4.02 5.38 -13.63
C PHE A 48 -3.52 4.86 -12.28
N TYR A 49 -4.03 3.74 -11.90
CA TYR A 49 -3.61 3.04 -10.69
C TYR A 49 -3.63 1.54 -10.96
N ILE A 50 -2.60 0.84 -10.54
CA ILE A 50 -2.63 -0.62 -10.43
C ILE A 50 -2.23 -1.02 -9.01
N GLY A 51 -3.03 -1.88 -8.39
CA GLY A 51 -2.78 -2.40 -7.06
C GLY A 51 -2.92 -3.91 -7.01
N PHE A 52 -2.20 -4.52 -6.09
CA PHE A 52 -2.26 -5.94 -5.81
C PHE A 52 -2.57 -6.16 -4.34
N ARG A 53 -3.35 -7.18 -4.01
CA ARG A 53 -3.45 -7.64 -2.63
C ARG A 53 -2.14 -8.37 -2.29
N THR A 54 -1.44 -7.87 -1.28
CA THR A 54 -0.11 -8.34 -0.87
C THR A 54 -0.03 -8.57 0.64
N PRO A 55 -0.91 -9.42 1.21
CA PRO A 55 -0.92 -9.65 2.66
C PRO A 55 0.40 -10.29 3.10
N PRO A 56 1.16 -9.65 4.03
CA PRO A 56 2.40 -10.22 4.55
C PRO A 56 2.13 -11.46 5.42
N GLU A 57 3.03 -12.44 5.32
CA GLU A 57 2.98 -13.65 6.13
C GLU A 57 3.90 -13.56 7.36
N ASP A 58 4.86 -12.66 7.33
CA ASP A 58 5.83 -12.38 8.38
C ASP A 58 6.15 -10.88 8.47
N GLU A 59 7.14 -10.52 9.27
CA GLU A 59 7.54 -9.13 9.53
C GLU A 59 8.79 -8.70 8.75
N THR A 60 9.16 -9.43 7.70
CA THR A 60 10.34 -9.12 6.90
C THR A 60 10.18 -7.92 5.97
N GLY A 61 8.96 -7.37 5.85
CA GLY A 61 8.68 -6.24 4.99
C GLY A 61 8.79 -6.56 3.50
N VAL A 62 8.60 -7.81 3.12
CA VAL A 62 8.69 -8.24 1.72
C VAL A 62 7.78 -7.44 0.78
N PRO A 63 6.53 -7.04 1.16
CA PRO A 63 5.71 -6.19 0.29
C PRO A 63 6.36 -4.83 -0.02
N HIS A 64 6.95 -4.19 1.00
CA HIS A 64 7.61 -2.89 0.88
C HIS A 64 8.90 -2.98 0.05
N ILE A 65 9.71 -4.01 0.28
CA ILE A 65 10.92 -4.24 -0.52
C ILE A 65 10.56 -4.49 -1.99
N ILE A 66 9.46 -5.21 -2.28
CA ILE A 66 9.00 -5.41 -3.66
C ILE A 66 8.50 -4.09 -4.27
N GLU A 67 7.81 -3.26 -3.51
CA GLU A 67 7.38 -1.95 -3.96
C GLU A 67 8.57 -1.14 -4.50
N HIS A 68 9.62 -0.98 -3.71
CA HIS A 68 10.85 -0.29 -4.12
C HIS A 68 11.51 -0.95 -5.33
N THR A 69 11.71 -2.25 -5.27
CA THR A 69 12.52 -2.98 -6.25
C THR A 69 11.89 -3.12 -7.62
N THR A 70 10.54 -3.20 -7.72
CA THR A 70 9.85 -3.25 -9.00
C THR A 70 10.08 -1.97 -9.82
N LEU A 71 10.30 -0.84 -9.17
CA LEU A 71 10.59 0.45 -9.81
C LEU A 71 12.07 0.65 -10.17
N CYS A 72 12.94 -0.33 -9.88
CA CYS A 72 14.38 -0.29 -10.19
C CYS A 72 14.74 -0.83 -11.58
N GLY A 73 13.83 -0.70 -12.55
CA GLY A 73 14.02 -1.12 -13.93
C GLY A 73 13.27 -2.38 -14.31
N SER A 74 12.89 -2.44 -15.58
CA SER A 74 12.03 -3.48 -16.12
C SER A 74 12.49 -3.95 -17.51
N LYS A 75 11.74 -4.86 -18.11
CA LYS A 75 12.09 -5.45 -19.41
C LYS A 75 12.11 -4.42 -20.54
N LYS A 76 11.11 -3.55 -20.63
CA LYS A 76 11.02 -2.47 -21.64
C LYS A 76 11.90 -1.28 -21.26
N PHE A 77 12.04 -1.01 -19.96
CA PHE A 77 12.73 0.15 -19.41
C PHE A 77 13.91 -0.30 -18.52
N PRO A 78 15.03 -0.79 -19.12
CA PRO A 78 16.14 -1.41 -18.38
C PRO A 78 17.11 -0.38 -17.77
N VAL A 79 16.66 0.83 -17.48
CA VAL A 79 17.44 1.86 -16.78
C VAL A 79 17.46 1.58 -15.29
N LYS A 80 18.49 2.04 -14.58
CA LYS A 80 18.71 1.72 -13.17
C LYS A 80 17.56 2.23 -12.27
N ASP A 81 17.00 3.39 -12.59
CA ASP A 81 15.99 4.04 -11.77
C ASP A 81 15.00 4.82 -12.66
N PRO A 82 14.08 4.11 -13.34
CA PRO A 82 13.09 4.76 -14.21
C PRO A 82 12.16 5.69 -13.43
N PHE A 83 11.89 5.41 -12.15
CA PHE A 83 11.06 6.26 -11.30
C PHE A 83 11.64 7.68 -11.14
N ILE A 84 12.93 7.78 -10.82
CA ILE A 84 13.62 9.08 -10.70
C ILE A 84 13.69 9.82 -12.04
N GLU A 85 13.88 9.10 -13.15
CA GLU A 85 13.87 9.70 -14.49
C GLU A 85 12.47 10.25 -14.84
N LEU A 86 11.40 9.54 -14.51
CA LEU A 86 10.03 10.02 -14.66
C LEU A 86 9.73 11.23 -13.76
N ALA A 87 10.13 11.18 -12.50
CA ALA A 87 9.92 12.28 -11.55
C ALA A 87 10.56 13.58 -12.02
N LYS A 88 11.69 13.49 -12.74
CA LYS A 88 12.42 14.67 -13.26
C LYS A 88 11.99 15.09 -14.66
N GLY A 89 11.56 14.16 -15.49
CA GLY A 89 11.43 14.37 -16.94
C GLY A 89 10.03 14.27 -17.51
N SER A 90 9.04 13.73 -16.79
CA SER A 90 7.65 13.64 -17.23
C SER A 90 6.82 14.86 -16.84
N LEU A 91 5.62 14.95 -17.40
CA LEU A 91 4.62 15.97 -17.08
C LEU A 91 3.63 15.48 -15.99
N ASN A 92 4.07 14.53 -15.18
CA ASN A 92 3.23 13.96 -14.13
C ASN A 92 2.70 15.03 -13.18
N THR A 93 1.46 14.87 -12.77
CA THR A 93 0.83 15.62 -11.67
C THR A 93 0.89 14.84 -10.36
N PHE A 94 1.03 13.52 -10.46
CA PHE A 94 1.23 12.61 -9.34
C PHE A 94 2.03 11.39 -9.80
N LEU A 95 3.00 10.98 -8.99
CA LEU A 95 3.84 9.81 -9.21
C LEU A 95 4.22 9.23 -7.86
N ASN A 96 3.81 7.99 -7.57
CA ASN A 96 4.12 7.33 -6.28
C ASN A 96 4.03 5.81 -6.39
N ALA A 97 4.46 5.14 -5.33
CA ALA A 97 4.10 3.77 -4.97
C ALA A 97 3.86 3.74 -3.47
N MET A 98 3.00 2.85 -2.99
CA MET A 98 2.62 2.81 -1.57
C MET A 98 2.32 1.38 -1.14
N THR A 99 2.90 0.98 -0.02
CA THR A 99 2.61 -0.28 0.65
C THR A 99 1.68 -0.03 1.85
N TYR A 100 0.52 -0.68 1.81
CA TYR A 100 -0.47 -0.72 2.87
C TYR A 100 -0.40 -2.06 3.62
N PRO A 101 -1.10 -2.23 4.73
CA PRO A 101 -1.06 -3.47 5.50
C PRO A 101 -1.41 -4.74 4.72
N ASP A 102 -2.20 -4.64 3.65
CA ASP A 102 -2.72 -5.78 2.88
C ASP A 102 -2.61 -5.65 1.37
N LYS A 103 -2.12 -4.51 0.86
CA LYS A 103 -2.00 -4.22 -0.57
C LYS A 103 -0.81 -3.32 -0.89
N THR A 104 -0.33 -3.41 -2.10
CA THR A 104 0.68 -2.51 -2.67
C THR A 104 0.14 -1.88 -3.94
N VAL A 105 0.29 -0.56 -4.08
CA VAL A 105 -0.37 0.22 -5.11
C VAL A 105 0.61 1.15 -5.82
N TYR A 106 0.38 1.35 -7.11
CA TYR A 106 1.24 2.10 -8.03
C TYR A 106 0.40 3.13 -8.81
N PRO A 107 0.14 4.31 -8.23
CA PRO A 107 -0.64 5.37 -8.86
C PRO A 107 0.23 6.33 -9.65
N VAL A 108 -0.31 6.79 -10.81
CA VAL A 108 0.25 7.90 -11.60
C VAL A 108 -0.86 8.78 -12.13
N ALA A 109 -0.56 10.07 -12.32
CA ALA A 109 -1.48 11.00 -12.96
C ALA A 109 -0.75 12.01 -13.86
N SER A 110 -1.42 12.43 -14.94
CA SER A 110 -0.94 13.47 -15.84
C SER A 110 -2.09 14.13 -16.59
N CYS A 111 -2.01 15.44 -16.81
CA CYS A 111 -2.92 16.16 -17.70
C CYS A 111 -2.58 15.95 -19.19
N ASN A 112 -1.37 15.53 -19.51
CA ASN A 112 -0.94 15.28 -20.89
C ASN A 112 -1.20 13.82 -21.28
N ASP A 113 -1.96 13.61 -22.35
CA ASP A 113 -2.39 12.27 -22.77
C ASP A 113 -1.23 11.36 -23.19
N GLN A 114 -0.23 11.88 -23.89
CA GLN A 114 0.94 11.09 -24.30
C GLN A 114 1.81 10.73 -23.11
N ASP A 115 2.01 11.66 -22.20
CA ASP A 115 2.76 11.43 -20.96
C ASP A 115 2.04 10.42 -20.08
N PHE A 116 0.73 10.54 -19.92
CA PHE A 116 -0.10 9.58 -19.20
C PHE A 116 0.05 8.15 -19.75
N LYS A 117 0.03 7.98 -21.08
CA LYS A 117 0.24 6.69 -21.73
C LYS A 117 1.65 6.13 -21.45
N ASN A 118 2.67 6.99 -21.48
CA ASN A 118 4.04 6.59 -21.17
C ASN A 118 4.18 6.16 -19.69
N LEU A 119 3.56 6.90 -18.77
CA LEU A 119 3.54 6.57 -17.35
C LEU A 119 2.86 5.22 -17.10
N MET A 120 1.70 4.96 -17.74
CA MET A 120 1.03 3.66 -17.67
C MET A 120 1.94 2.54 -18.16
N ASP A 121 2.64 2.72 -19.31
CA ASP A 121 3.51 1.68 -19.88
C ASP A 121 4.70 1.37 -18.97
N VAL A 122 5.34 2.41 -18.40
CA VAL A 122 6.45 2.21 -17.45
C VAL A 122 6.00 1.46 -16.21
N TYR A 123 4.88 1.85 -15.61
CA TYR A 123 4.39 1.24 -14.38
C TYR A 123 3.89 -0.21 -14.58
N LEU A 124 3.17 -0.46 -15.67
CA LEU A 124 2.73 -1.82 -16.02
C LEU A 124 3.90 -2.74 -16.30
N ASP A 125 4.92 -2.28 -17.04
CA ASP A 125 6.11 -3.10 -17.29
C ASP A 125 6.94 -3.30 -16.00
N ALA A 126 7.00 -2.29 -15.15
CA ALA A 126 7.66 -2.37 -13.84
C ALA A 126 7.04 -3.46 -12.95
N VAL A 127 5.71 -3.50 -12.82
CA VAL A 127 5.06 -4.47 -11.92
C VAL A 127 4.94 -5.88 -12.52
N PHE A 128 4.86 -6.02 -13.86
CA PHE A 128 4.70 -7.32 -14.51
C PHE A 128 6.01 -7.93 -15.03
N ASN A 129 7.01 -7.12 -15.33
CA ASN A 129 8.28 -7.57 -15.91
C ASN A 129 9.50 -6.91 -15.25
N PRO A 130 9.57 -6.78 -13.90
CA PRO A 130 10.70 -6.13 -13.24
C PRO A 130 11.99 -6.91 -13.44
N ASN A 131 13.11 -6.23 -13.38
CA ASN A 131 14.44 -6.84 -13.49
C ASN A 131 14.90 -7.57 -12.21
N ILE A 132 14.07 -7.62 -11.18
CA ILE A 132 14.37 -8.26 -9.88
C ILE A 132 14.68 -9.75 -9.99
N THR A 133 14.15 -10.43 -11.02
CA THR A 133 14.44 -11.85 -11.26
C THR A 133 15.78 -12.09 -11.94
N LYS A 134 16.41 -11.03 -12.46
CA LYS A 134 17.70 -11.11 -13.17
C LYS A 134 18.86 -10.62 -12.34
N TYR A 135 18.64 -9.65 -11.46
CA TYR A 135 19.67 -8.95 -10.71
C TYR A 135 19.34 -8.97 -9.22
N GLU A 136 19.96 -9.89 -8.48
CA GLU A 136 19.84 -9.98 -7.02
C GLU A 136 20.33 -8.70 -6.32
N GLU A 137 21.21 -7.94 -6.99
CA GLU A 137 21.74 -6.68 -6.49
C GLU A 137 20.67 -5.65 -6.21
N ILE A 138 19.54 -5.66 -6.96
CA ILE A 138 18.40 -4.79 -6.73
C ILE A 138 17.78 -5.07 -5.35
N PHE A 139 17.55 -6.35 -5.04
CA PHE A 139 17.08 -6.78 -3.71
C PHE A 139 18.04 -6.35 -2.61
N LYS A 140 19.37 -6.55 -2.81
CA LYS A 140 20.38 -6.18 -1.82
C LYS A 140 20.46 -4.67 -1.60
N GLN A 141 20.34 -3.87 -2.65
CA GLN A 141 20.37 -2.42 -2.56
C GLN A 141 19.14 -1.86 -1.83
N GLU A 142 17.94 -2.26 -2.26
CA GLU A 142 16.70 -1.72 -1.72
C GLU A 142 16.27 -2.39 -0.41
N GLY A 143 16.43 -3.70 -0.29
CA GLY A 143 16.03 -4.45 0.90
C GLY A 143 17.07 -4.37 2.00
N TRP A 144 18.05 -5.27 1.96
CA TRP A 144 19.12 -5.33 2.95
C TRP A 144 20.35 -6.10 2.46
N HIS A 145 21.50 -5.76 2.97
CA HIS A 145 22.76 -6.48 2.76
C HIS A 145 23.73 -6.24 3.92
N TYR A 146 24.76 -7.09 4.02
CA TYR A 146 25.90 -6.83 4.90
C TYR A 146 26.87 -5.86 4.24
N GLU A 147 27.27 -4.82 4.96
CA GLU A 147 28.24 -3.83 4.52
C GLU A 147 29.46 -3.82 5.41
N LEU A 148 30.66 -3.81 4.80
CA LEU A 148 31.95 -3.64 5.44
C LEU A 148 32.71 -2.52 4.72
N THR A 149 32.87 -1.37 5.35
CA THR A 149 33.51 -0.19 4.77
C THR A 149 35.06 -0.27 4.81
N GLY A 150 35.62 -0.99 5.75
CA GLY A 150 37.06 -1.19 5.89
C GLY A 150 37.35 -2.51 6.57
N LYS A 151 38.62 -2.98 6.46
CA LYS A 151 39.04 -4.30 6.99
C LYS A 151 38.89 -4.44 8.49
N ASP A 152 38.98 -3.32 9.22
CA ASP A 152 38.93 -3.26 10.68
C ASP A 152 37.60 -2.71 11.20
N ASP A 153 36.66 -2.44 10.30
CA ASP A 153 35.36 -1.91 10.66
C ASP A 153 34.39 -3.02 11.11
N GLU A 154 33.42 -2.65 11.89
CA GLU A 154 32.32 -3.53 12.29
C GLU A 154 31.40 -3.82 11.11
N LEU A 155 31.02 -5.10 10.97
CA LEU A 155 30.05 -5.53 9.97
C LEU A 155 28.68 -4.90 10.28
N LYS A 156 28.10 -4.18 9.32
CA LYS A 156 26.82 -3.50 9.45
C LYS A 156 25.79 -4.10 8.51
N ILE A 157 24.52 -3.87 8.83
CA ILE A 157 23.41 -4.11 7.91
C ILE A 157 23.05 -2.77 7.29
N ASN A 158 22.88 -2.75 5.97
CA ASN A 158 22.50 -1.59 5.18
C ASN A 158 21.45 -2.00 4.14
N GLY A 159 20.70 -1.04 3.62
CA GLY A 159 19.65 -1.21 2.62
C GLY A 159 18.67 -0.04 2.71
N VAL A 160 18.03 0.33 1.61
CA VAL A 160 17.13 1.51 1.59
C VAL A 160 15.97 1.28 2.54
N VAL A 161 15.17 0.22 2.34
CA VAL A 161 14.01 -0.11 3.20
C VAL A 161 14.45 -0.44 4.63
N TYR A 162 15.55 -1.15 4.82
CA TYR A 162 16.07 -1.43 6.17
C TYR A 162 16.37 -0.14 6.95
N ASN A 163 17.02 0.82 6.32
CA ASN A 163 17.39 2.08 6.98
C ASN A 163 16.15 2.96 7.22
N GLU A 164 15.21 2.99 6.28
CA GLU A 164 13.94 3.69 6.41
C GLU A 164 13.14 3.16 7.61
N MET A 165 12.94 1.85 7.68
CA MET A 165 12.20 1.23 8.77
C MET A 165 12.91 1.33 10.10
N LYS A 166 14.25 1.28 10.12
CA LYS A 166 15.02 1.58 11.34
C LYS A 166 14.79 3.01 11.82
N GLY A 167 14.64 3.96 10.91
CA GLY A 167 14.24 5.34 11.21
C GLY A 167 12.82 5.41 11.75
N ALA A 168 11.85 4.78 11.10
CA ALA A 168 10.45 4.74 11.52
C ALA A 168 10.29 4.15 12.94
N TYR A 169 10.92 3.02 13.22
CA TYR A 169 10.87 2.37 14.54
C TYR A 169 11.63 3.11 15.66
N SER A 170 12.30 4.23 15.35
CA SER A 170 12.80 5.15 16.38
C SER A 170 11.70 6.05 16.96
N SER A 171 10.53 6.11 16.30
CA SER A 171 9.37 6.86 16.79
C SER A 171 8.55 6.04 17.79
N PRO A 172 8.19 6.61 18.95
CA PRO A 172 7.28 5.98 19.91
C PRO A 172 5.91 5.66 19.30
N ASP A 173 5.41 6.53 18.41
CA ASP A 173 4.11 6.39 17.77
C ASP A 173 4.09 5.17 16.83
N GLU A 174 5.18 4.89 16.11
CA GLU A 174 5.30 3.70 15.25
C GLU A 174 5.32 2.42 16.08
N VAL A 175 6.09 2.41 17.18
CA VAL A 175 6.10 1.26 18.11
C VAL A 175 4.71 1.03 18.71
N LEU A 176 4.00 2.09 19.12
CA LEU A 176 2.64 1.99 19.63
C LEU A 176 1.69 1.44 18.56
N SER A 177 1.71 1.99 17.36
CA SER A 177 0.89 1.54 16.23
C SER A 177 1.11 0.05 15.92
N SER A 178 2.36 -0.38 15.81
CA SER A 178 2.70 -1.80 15.61
C SER A 178 2.13 -2.70 16.72
N GLN A 179 2.20 -2.28 18.00
CA GLN A 179 1.63 -3.04 19.10
C GLN A 179 0.10 -3.08 19.07
N ILE A 180 -0.55 -2.00 18.64
CA ILE A 180 -2.01 -1.96 18.45
C ILE A 180 -2.43 -3.01 17.42
N TYR A 181 -1.83 -3.01 16.22
CA TYR A 181 -2.15 -3.99 15.18
C TYR A 181 -1.92 -5.44 15.65
N ARG A 182 -0.77 -5.72 16.25
CA ARG A 182 -0.45 -7.06 16.79
C ARG A 182 -1.40 -7.52 17.86
N SER A 183 -1.88 -6.62 18.71
CA SER A 183 -2.80 -6.96 19.79
C SER A 183 -4.24 -7.12 19.34
N LEU A 184 -4.69 -6.33 18.35
CA LEU A 184 -6.06 -6.41 17.83
C LEU A 184 -6.25 -7.52 16.79
N PHE A 185 -5.21 -7.90 16.05
CA PHE A 185 -5.30 -8.84 14.93
C PHE A 185 -4.26 -9.97 14.97
N PRO A 186 -4.07 -10.67 16.12
CA PRO A 186 -3.00 -11.64 16.29
C PRO A 186 -3.09 -12.84 15.32
N ASP A 187 -4.28 -13.18 14.83
CA ASP A 187 -4.55 -14.39 14.07
C ASP A 187 -4.59 -14.17 12.55
N ASN A 188 -4.32 -12.96 12.08
CA ASN A 188 -4.31 -12.66 10.65
C ASN A 188 -3.11 -11.78 10.23
N THR A 189 -3.06 -11.40 8.95
CA THR A 189 -1.95 -10.64 8.35
C THR A 189 -1.71 -9.27 9.00
N TYR A 190 -2.76 -8.64 9.56
CA TYR A 190 -2.64 -7.31 10.16
C TYR A 190 -1.82 -7.28 11.45
N SER A 191 -1.49 -8.46 12.03
CA SER A 191 -0.48 -8.57 13.09
C SER A 191 0.95 -8.36 12.58
N LYS A 192 1.16 -8.37 11.27
CA LYS A 192 2.47 -8.26 10.63
C LYS A 192 2.67 -6.84 10.10
N ASP A 193 3.90 -6.38 10.17
CA ASP A 193 4.27 -5.09 9.59
C ASP A 193 4.62 -5.27 8.11
N SER A 194 3.77 -4.75 7.22
CA SER A 194 4.01 -4.79 5.77
C SER A 194 5.22 -3.95 5.35
N GLY A 195 5.53 -2.89 6.10
CA GLY A 195 6.72 -2.06 5.92
C GLY A 195 8.00 -2.77 6.32
N GLY A 196 7.90 -3.67 7.29
CA GLY A 196 8.99 -4.49 7.79
C GLY A 196 9.57 -4.02 9.12
N ASN A 197 9.73 -4.96 10.02
CA ASN A 197 10.41 -4.72 11.29
C ASN A 197 11.93 -4.87 11.10
N PRO A 198 12.75 -3.88 11.50
CA PRO A 198 14.21 -3.92 11.33
C PRO A 198 14.90 -5.14 11.92
N GLU A 199 14.33 -5.78 12.96
CA GLU A 199 14.85 -7.02 13.53
C GLU A 199 14.57 -8.26 12.66
N TYR A 200 13.61 -8.16 11.76
CA TYR A 200 13.16 -9.26 10.90
C TYR A 200 13.55 -9.08 9.44
N ILE A 201 13.65 -7.85 8.93
CA ILE A 201 14.08 -7.57 7.54
C ILE A 201 15.32 -8.39 7.14
N PRO A 202 16.39 -8.48 7.98
CA PRO A 202 17.60 -9.26 7.62
C PRO A 202 17.43 -10.78 7.58
N LYS A 203 16.21 -11.27 7.87
CA LYS A 203 15.87 -12.71 7.75
C LYS A 203 15.27 -13.04 6.38
N LEU A 204 14.88 -12.02 5.61
CA LEU A 204 14.33 -12.21 4.26
C LEU A 204 15.43 -12.69 3.31
N THR A 205 15.20 -13.85 2.70
CA THR A 205 16.06 -14.38 1.65
C THR A 205 15.60 -13.94 0.28
N TYR A 206 16.50 -13.89 -0.69
CA TYR A 206 16.16 -13.55 -2.07
C TYR A 206 15.14 -14.54 -2.68
N GLU A 207 15.22 -15.83 -2.31
CA GLU A 207 14.26 -16.84 -2.74
C GLU A 207 12.84 -16.54 -2.22
N ALA A 208 12.68 -16.33 -0.91
CA ALA A 208 11.38 -15.99 -0.32
C ALA A 208 10.79 -14.69 -0.88
N TYR A 209 11.64 -13.70 -1.15
CA TYR A 209 11.28 -12.46 -1.82
C TYR A 209 10.72 -12.70 -3.23
N LEU A 210 11.38 -13.52 -4.06
CA LEU A 210 10.89 -13.86 -5.40
C LEU A 210 9.62 -14.69 -5.34
N ASP A 211 9.48 -15.61 -4.39
CA ASP A 211 8.28 -16.42 -4.20
C ASP A 211 7.07 -15.55 -3.89
N PHE A 212 7.25 -14.52 -3.04
CA PHE A 212 6.19 -13.55 -2.73
C PHE A 212 5.79 -12.76 -3.98
N TYR A 213 6.75 -12.25 -4.75
CA TYR A 213 6.47 -11.56 -6.00
C TYR A 213 5.68 -12.46 -6.97
N HIS A 214 6.13 -13.66 -7.25
CA HIS A 214 5.47 -14.60 -8.16
C HIS A 214 4.09 -15.06 -7.67
N LYS A 215 3.86 -15.04 -6.36
CA LYS A 215 2.58 -15.37 -5.76
C LYS A 215 1.54 -14.29 -6.01
N TYR A 216 1.87 -13.02 -5.75
CA TYR A 216 0.91 -11.93 -5.67
C TYR A 216 0.87 -10.99 -6.88
N TYR A 217 1.97 -10.81 -7.62
CA TYR A 217 2.04 -9.90 -8.77
C TYR A 217 1.58 -10.57 -10.06
N HIS A 218 0.28 -10.79 -10.11
CA HIS A 218 -0.38 -11.41 -11.26
C HIS A 218 -1.67 -10.65 -11.59
N PRO A 219 -2.04 -10.48 -12.89
CA PRO A 219 -3.26 -9.75 -13.26
C PRO A 219 -4.53 -10.24 -12.56
N SER A 220 -4.67 -11.57 -12.30
CA SER A 220 -5.82 -12.12 -11.56
C SER A 220 -5.96 -11.59 -10.12
N ASN A 221 -4.88 -11.05 -9.53
CA ASN A 221 -4.84 -10.46 -8.20
C ASN A 221 -4.80 -8.92 -8.25
N SER A 222 -4.89 -8.34 -9.45
CA SER A 222 -4.79 -6.90 -9.63
C SER A 222 -6.14 -6.20 -9.63
N TYR A 223 -6.09 -4.92 -9.22
CA TYR A 223 -7.14 -3.93 -9.35
C TYR A 223 -6.57 -2.74 -10.12
N ILE A 224 -7.14 -2.48 -11.29
CA ILE A 224 -6.74 -1.37 -12.15
C ILE A 224 -7.81 -0.29 -12.06
N TYR A 225 -7.40 0.96 -12.00
CA TYR A 225 -8.30 2.11 -11.97
C TYR A 225 -7.89 3.11 -13.04
N LEU A 226 -8.89 3.58 -13.78
CA LEU A 226 -8.78 4.61 -14.81
C LEU A 226 -9.77 5.73 -14.51
N TYR A 227 -9.30 6.96 -14.50
CA TYR A 227 -10.11 8.16 -14.25
C TYR A 227 -9.73 9.28 -15.19
N GLY A 228 -10.72 10.06 -15.65
CA GLY A 228 -10.50 11.28 -16.42
C GLY A 228 -11.01 11.23 -17.86
N ASP A 229 -10.56 12.19 -18.67
CA ASP A 229 -11.05 12.46 -20.03
C ASP A 229 -10.36 11.66 -21.15
N MET A 230 -9.76 10.55 -20.83
CA MET A 230 -9.07 9.68 -21.81
C MET A 230 -10.04 8.96 -22.77
N ASP A 231 -9.55 8.54 -23.92
CA ASP A 231 -10.23 7.52 -24.73
C ASP A 231 -10.11 6.16 -24.03
N VAL A 232 -11.15 5.83 -23.26
CA VAL A 232 -11.20 4.60 -22.45
C VAL A 232 -11.13 3.35 -23.31
N VAL A 233 -11.75 3.35 -24.51
CA VAL A 233 -11.75 2.20 -25.41
C VAL A 233 -10.34 1.94 -25.91
N GLU A 234 -9.65 2.97 -26.41
CA GLU A 234 -8.25 2.86 -26.83
C GLU A 234 -7.34 2.35 -25.70
N ARG A 235 -7.55 2.84 -24.46
CA ARG A 235 -6.75 2.41 -23.30
C ARG A 235 -6.99 0.96 -22.93
N LEU A 236 -8.24 0.50 -22.95
CA LEU A 236 -8.57 -0.88 -22.64
C LEU A 236 -8.06 -1.85 -23.72
N GLU A 237 -8.18 -1.51 -25.02
CA GLU A 237 -7.61 -2.31 -26.12
C GLU A 237 -6.08 -2.40 -26.00
N TRP A 238 -5.43 -1.28 -25.69
CA TRP A 238 -3.98 -1.25 -25.48
C TRP A 238 -3.57 -2.09 -24.27
N LEU A 239 -4.29 -1.98 -23.16
CA LEU A 239 -4.04 -2.74 -21.93
C LEU A 239 -4.19 -4.24 -22.15
N ASP A 240 -5.23 -4.68 -22.87
CA ASP A 240 -5.38 -6.08 -23.29
C ASP A 240 -4.17 -6.53 -24.10
N LYS A 241 -3.92 -5.86 -25.22
CA LYS A 241 -2.93 -6.28 -26.21
C LYS A 241 -1.50 -6.32 -25.65
N GLU A 242 -1.09 -5.30 -24.90
CA GLU A 242 0.30 -5.15 -24.45
C GLU A 242 0.60 -5.93 -23.17
N TYR A 243 -0.43 -6.18 -22.33
CA TYR A 243 -0.23 -6.74 -21.00
C TYR A 243 -1.18 -7.89 -20.65
N LEU A 244 -2.48 -7.67 -20.59
CA LEU A 244 -3.39 -8.60 -19.94
C LEU A 244 -3.60 -9.90 -20.72
N SER A 245 -3.61 -9.85 -22.06
CA SER A 245 -3.73 -11.03 -22.93
C SER A 245 -2.52 -11.98 -22.88
N LEU A 246 -1.39 -11.52 -22.31
CA LEU A 246 -0.20 -12.35 -22.10
C LEU A 246 -0.36 -13.35 -20.93
N TYR A 247 -1.38 -13.17 -20.10
CA TYR A 247 -1.60 -13.96 -18.89
C TYR A 247 -2.91 -14.75 -18.97
N ASP A 248 -2.87 -16.00 -18.54
CA ASP A 248 -4.07 -16.79 -18.27
C ASP A 248 -4.52 -16.55 -16.81
N TYR A 249 -5.80 -16.79 -16.52
CA TYR A 249 -6.31 -16.70 -15.15
C TYR A 249 -5.56 -17.67 -14.22
N LYS A 250 -5.12 -17.14 -13.08
CA LYS A 250 -4.51 -17.89 -11.98
C LYS A 250 -5.26 -17.57 -10.69
N LYS A 251 -5.73 -18.60 -9.98
CA LYS A 251 -6.29 -18.37 -8.64
C LYS A 251 -5.16 -17.97 -7.69
N VAL A 252 -5.20 -16.74 -7.19
CA VAL A 252 -4.29 -16.23 -6.16
C VAL A 252 -5.03 -16.22 -4.83
N ASN A 253 -4.46 -16.89 -3.82
CA ASN A 253 -5.00 -16.84 -2.46
C ASN A 253 -4.42 -15.62 -1.74
N SER A 254 -5.19 -14.54 -1.73
CA SER A 254 -4.86 -13.28 -1.05
C SER A 254 -5.97 -12.82 -0.10
N GLU A 255 -6.92 -13.71 0.22
CA GLU A 255 -7.99 -13.45 1.17
C GLU A 255 -7.46 -13.39 2.59
N ILE A 256 -8.01 -12.50 3.39
CA ILE A 256 -7.66 -12.31 4.80
C ILE A 256 -8.85 -12.72 5.64
N ASN A 257 -8.62 -13.64 6.57
CA ASN A 257 -9.67 -14.08 7.49
C ASN A 257 -9.95 -13.00 8.55
N LYS A 258 -11.22 -12.85 8.91
CA LYS A 258 -11.62 -11.97 10.01
C LYS A 258 -10.97 -12.42 11.31
N GLN A 259 -10.52 -11.46 12.12
CA GLN A 259 -10.04 -11.71 13.45
C GLN A 259 -11.21 -12.17 14.33
N PRO A 260 -11.12 -13.32 15.01
CA PRO A 260 -12.12 -13.72 16.00
C PRO A 260 -12.23 -12.69 17.14
N ALA A 261 -13.44 -12.50 17.65
CA ALA A 261 -13.67 -11.63 18.80
C ALA A 261 -12.92 -12.15 20.05
N PHE A 262 -12.45 -11.22 20.88
CA PHE A 262 -11.85 -11.57 22.16
C PHE A 262 -12.92 -11.75 23.23
N ASP A 263 -12.72 -12.73 24.12
CA ASP A 263 -13.60 -12.99 25.26
C ASP A 263 -13.36 -11.98 26.41
N GLU A 264 -12.17 -11.37 26.48
CA GLU A 264 -11.77 -10.46 27.54
C GLU A 264 -10.86 -9.33 27.02
N ILE A 265 -10.77 -8.24 27.80
CA ILE A 265 -9.85 -7.13 27.52
C ILE A 265 -8.40 -7.61 27.72
N LYS A 266 -7.56 -7.39 26.74
CA LYS A 266 -6.13 -7.66 26.81
C LYS A 266 -5.36 -6.38 27.17
N ASN A 267 -4.47 -6.50 28.15
CA ASN A 267 -3.52 -5.44 28.50
C ASN A 267 -2.16 -5.81 27.90
N VAL A 268 -1.58 -4.88 27.16
CA VAL A 268 -0.27 -5.06 26.51
C VAL A 268 0.64 -3.93 26.97
N GLU A 269 1.87 -4.30 27.35
CA GLU A 269 2.92 -3.33 27.68
C GLU A 269 4.10 -3.54 26.73
N ALA A 270 4.64 -2.46 26.18
CA ALA A 270 5.79 -2.46 25.31
C ALA A 270 6.76 -1.36 25.70
N GLN A 271 8.01 -1.50 25.30
CA GLN A 271 9.05 -0.51 25.49
C GLN A 271 9.46 0.07 24.15
N TYR A 272 9.82 1.34 24.13
CA TYR A 272 10.40 2.01 22.98
C TYR A 272 11.74 2.64 23.35
N SER A 273 12.58 2.90 22.33
CA SER A 273 13.90 3.46 22.52
C SER A 273 13.84 4.97 22.76
N ILE A 274 14.65 5.44 23.69
CA ILE A 274 14.93 6.87 23.92
C ILE A 274 16.44 7.10 23.84
N THR A 275 16.86 8.36 23.63
CA THR A 275 18.29 8.70 23.67
C THR A 275 18.80 8.74 25.13
N MET A 276 20.12 8.65 25.32
CA MET A 276 20.73 8.70 26.65
C MET A 276 20.47 10.03 27.38
N ASP A 277 20.23 11.10 26.63
CA ASP A 277 20.03 12.46 27.15
C ASP A 277 18.54 12.76 27.40
N ASP A 278 17.62 11.87 27.00
CA ASP A 278 16.19 12.05 27.20
C ASP A 278 15.76 11.75 28.64
N SER A 279 14.89 12.58 29.18
CA SER A 279 14.19 12.27 30.44
C SER A 279 13.21 11.11 30.25
N GLN A 280 13.09 10.26 31.23
CA GLN A 280 12.07 9.21 31.31
C GLN A 280 10.72 9.71 31.85
N GLU A 281 10.68 10.96 32.37
CA GLU A 281 9.45 11.55 32.92
C GLU A 281 8.49 11.96 31.80
N ASN A 282 7.20 11.66 31.97
CA ASN A 282 6.12 12.00 31.04
C ASN A 282 6.33 11.43 29.61
N LYS A 283 6.89 10.23 29.52
CA LYS A 283 7.17 9.52 28.24
C LYS A 283 6.32 8.26 28.06
N THR A 284 5.18 8.20 28.73
CA THR A 284 4.26 7.07 28.62
C THR A 284 3.16 7.37 27.60
N TYR A 285 2.96 6.46 26.67
CA TYR A 285 1.86 6.48 25.70
C TYR A 285 0.82 5.45 26.13
N LEU A 286 -0.44 5.85 26.20
CA LEU A 286 -1.56 4.99 26.55
C LEU A 286 -2.53 4.95 25.37
N SER A 287 -2.97 3.77 25.01
CA SER A 287 -4.01 3.63 24.01
C SER A 287 -5.11 2.68 24.48
N TYR A 288 -6.36 2.98 24.14
CA TYR A 288 -7.51 2.09 24.28
C TYR A 288 -8.05 1.78 22.90
N ASN A 289 -8.01 0.52 22.52
CA ASN A 289 -8.25 0.09 21.16
C ASN A 289 -9.41 -0.90 21.11
N ARG A 290 -10.27 -0.78 20.11
CA ARG A 290 -11.42 -1.65 19.91
C ARG A 290 -11.75 -1.80 18.43
N VAL A 291 -12.00 -3.02 18.00
CA VAL A 291 -12.66 -3.27 16.71
C VAL A 291 -14.15 -3.01 16.89
N VAL A 292 -14.70 -2.08 16.12
CA VAL A 292 -16.07 -1.60 16.27
C VAL A 292 -17.01 -2.06 15.17
N GLY A 293 -16.48 -2.52 14.05
CA GLY A 293 -17.27 -2.97 12.92
C GLY A 293 -16.41 -3.39 11.74
N ASP A 294 -17.05 -3.45 10.60
CA ASP A 294 -16.52 -3.84 9.31
C ASP A 294 -16.59 -2.61 8.37
N THR A 295 -15.57 -2.37 7.56
CA THR A 295 -15.53 -1.25 6.61
C THR A 295 -16.58 -1.38 5.50
N LEU A 296 -17.18 -2.55 5.30
CA LEU A 296 -18.28 -2.75 4.38
C LEU A 296 -19.63 -2.20 4.91
N ASP A 297 -19.73 -1.90 6.21
CA ASP A 297 -20.86 -1.16 6.78
C ASP A 297 -20.61 0.34 6.65
N GLU A 298 -20.93 0.88 5.48
CA GLU A 298 -20.72 2.30 5.13
C GLU A 298 -21.39 3.27 6.12
N MET A 299 -22.57 2.91 6.62
CA MET A 299 -23.30 3.75 7.58
C MET A 299 -22.58 3.79 8.93
N LEU A 300 -22.08 2.66 9.39
CA LEU A 300 -21.32 2.56 10.63
C LEU A 300 -19.99 3.30 10.51
N TYR A 301 -19.32 3.16 9.36
CA TYR A 301 -18.08 3.87 9.03
C TYR A 301 -18.28 5.39 9.16
N GLN A 302 -19.25 5.95 8.41
CA GLN A 302 -19.56 7.37 8.44
C GLN A 302 -19.99 7.85 9.84
N ALA A 303 -20.73 7.04 10.57
CA ALA A 303 -21.15 7.38 11.94
C ALA A 303 -19.94 7.52 12.88
N PHE A 304 -18.91 6.67 12.75
CA PHE A 304 -17.69 6.78 13.55
C PHE A 304 -16.84 8.00 13.17
N ASP A 305 -16.77 8.39 11.89
CA ASP A 305 -16.09 9.62 11.47
C ASP A 305 -16.74 10.86 12.09
N VAL A 306 -18.08 10.92 12.06
CA VAL A 306 -18.82 12.01 12.70
C VAL A 306 -18.62 12.02 14.22
N LEU A 307 -18.64 10.84 14.87
CA LEU A 307 -18.41 10.71 16.32
C LEU A 307 -17.00 11.12 16.72
N ASP A 308 -15.99 10.73 15.94
CA ASP A 308 -14.60 11.17 16.17
C ASP A 308 -14.52 12.70 16.20
N TYR A 309 -14.98 13.32 15.12
CA TYR A 309 -14.95 14.79 15.03
C TYR A 309 -15.69 15.46 16.19
N ALA A 310 -16.89 14.99 16.51
CA ALA A 310 -17.73 15.62 17.54
C ALA A 310 -17.18 15.43 18.96
N LEU A 311 -16.56 14.28 19.26
CA LEU A 311 -16.18 13.90 20.61
C LEU A 311 -14.71 14.19 20.95
N VAL A 312 -13.80 14.13 19.94
CA VAL A 312 -12.36 14.19 20.18
C VAL A 312 -11.66 15.23 19.31
N SER A 313 -11.92 15.27 17.98
CA SER A 313 -11.08 16.02 17.04
C SER A 313 -11.45 17.48 16.89
N SER A 314 -12.71 17.87 17.16
CA SER A 314 -13.15 19.27 17.06
C SER A 314 -12.59 20.14 18.18
N PRO A 315 -12.42 21.47 17.96
CA PRO A 315 -12.00 22.39 19.03
C PRO A 315 -12.97 22.36 20.21
N GLY A 316 -12.47 22.08 21.40
CA GLY A 316 -13.27 21.98 22.62
C GLY A 316 -14.14 20.72 22.71
N ALA A 317 -13.80 19.68 21.97
CA ALA A 317 -14.49 18.39 21.99
C ALA A 317 -14.58 17.83 23.42
N PRO A 318 -15.76 17.31 23.83
CA PRO A 318 -16.05 17.03 25.25
C PRO A 318 -15.18 15.93 25.83
N VAL A 319 -14.85 14.90 25.07
CA VAL A 319 -14.02 13.77 25.57
C VAL A 319 -12.57 14.23 25.72
N LYS A 320 -12.04 14.88 24.69
CA LYS A 320 -10.67 15.44 24.72
C LYS A 320 -10.52 16.41 25.90
N GLN A 321 -11.46 17.34 26.07
CA GLN A 321 -11.41 18.33 27.15
C GLN A 321 -11.50 17.67 28.53
N ALA A 322 -12.38 16.69 28.71
CA ALA A 322 -12.53 15.99 29.97
C ALA A 322 -11.27 15.22 30.40
N LEU A 323 -10.55 14.62 29.45
CA LEU A 323 -9.30 13.90 29.70
C LEU A 323 -8.15 14.89 30.06
N ILE A 324 -8.07 16.02 29.37
CA ILE A 324 -7.10 17.09 29.68
C ILE A 324 -7.39 17.66 31.06
N ASP A 325 -8.64 18.01 31.41
CA ASP A 325 -9.04 18.53 32.69
C ASP A 325 -8.79 17.55 33.85
N ALA A 326 -8.87 16.24 33.57
CA ALA A 326 -8.53 15.20 34.51
C ALA A 326 -7.01 14.98 34.71
N GLY A 327 -6.17 15.68 33.93
CA GLY A 327 -4.72 15.51 33.93
C GLY A 327 -4.23 14.19 33.39
N ILE A 328 -5.00 13.57 32.50
CA ILE A 328 -4.64 12.31 31.84
C ILE A 328 -3.96 12.64 30.49
N GLY A 329 -2.65 12.91 30.54
CA GLY A 329 -1.83 13.23 29.40
C GLY A 329 -1.85 14.69 28.97
N ASP A 330 -0.87 15.08 28.16
CA ASP A 330 -0.68 16.45 27.64
C ASP A 330 -1.47 16.65 26.34
N ASP A 331 -1.74 15.58 25.60
CA ASP A 331 -2.60 15.57 24.43
C ASP A 331 -3.40 14.26 24.32
N VAL A 332 -4.55 14.35 23.64
CA VAL A 332 -5.45 13.24 23.39
C VAL A 332 -5.93 13.30 21.94
N TYR A 333 -5.79 12.20 21.22
CA TYR A 333 -6.34 12.06 19.88
C TYR A 333 -7.02 10.69 19.70
N LEU A 334 -7.92 10.62 18.77
CA LEU A 334 -8.55 9.39 18.31
C LEU A 334 -8.08 9.12 16.89
N SER A 335 -7.85 7.88 16.56
CA SER A 335 -7.57 7.44 15.20
C SER A 335 -8.55 6.34 14.81
N LEU A 336 -9.18 6.49 13.66
CA LEU A 336 -9.95 5.44 13.02
C LEU A 336 -9.02 4.70 12.05
N ILE A 337 -8.79 3.42 12.32
CA ILE A 337 -7.98 2.56 11.46
C ILE A 337 -8.94 1.75 10.60
N HIS A 338 -8.88 1.96 9.29
CA HIS A 338 -9.67 1.25 8.31
C HIS A 338 -8.81 0.16 7.69
N ILE A 339 -9.18 -1.08 7.95
CA ILE A 339 -8.54 -2.26 7.38
C ILE A 339 -9.49 -2.81 6.34
N SER A 340 -9.06 -2.83 5.08
CA SER A 340 -9.86 -3.37 3.98
C SER A 340 -9.80 -4.90 4.00
N GLU A 341 -10.97 -5.54 3.93
CA GLU A 341 -11.09 -6.98 3.72
C GLU A 341 -11.18 -7.35 2.24
#